data_edd260c0ecce1a537a2da4f920f5f6a3
#
_entry.id   edd260c0ecce1a537a2da4f920f5f6a3
#
_cell.length_a   1.000
_cell.length_b   1.000
_cell.length_c   1.000
_cell.angle_alpha   90.00
_cell.angle_beta   90.00
_cell.angle_gamma   90.00
#
_symmetry.space_group_name_H-M   'P 1'
#
loop_
_entity.id
_entity.type
_entity.pdbx_description
1 polymer ?
#
loop_
_entity_poly.entity_id
_entity_poly.type
_entity_poly.pdbx_seq_one_letter_code
_entity_poly.pdbx_strand_id
1 'polypeptide(L)'
;MNYSTDNTRIIDRRKVPAPYELVNKYPINDEISKLVYGTRNEISQILHNKDDRLFVVVGPCSIHDTESALEYAEKLALQNKKLNKNILIIMRVYFEKPRTTVGWKGLINDPDINETFNIAKGVELARKLLINIAELGLPAGTEFLDPISPQYVTDIISWGAIGARTAESQIHRELASGLSCPIGIKNGTDGGLKAAIDGIQAANHSHVFLGATKEADIAMLKTAGNNDTHIILRGGKEPNYDLESVNSTLTALREAEVNESIMIDASHGNSQKKFKQQIPVIESISDQILNGNDNIKGVMIESHLNEGNQKISESLKYGQSITDACMGWEDTVMCLEMLSDAIDKKRGK
;
A
#
# COMPACT_ATOMS: atom_id res chain seq x y z
N MET A 1 47.17 -1.98 3.24
CA MET A 1 46.75 -3.39 3.50
C MET A 1 46.94 -4.16 2.22
N ASN A 2 47.54 -5.37 2.31
CA ASN A 2 47.85 -6.16 1.12
C ASN A 2 46.67 -6.92 0.51
N TYR A 3 45.53 -6.91 1.19
CA TYR A 3 44.30 -7.59 0.73
C TYR A 3 43.09 -6.66 0.97
N SER A 4 42.24 -6.50 -0.06
CA SER A 4 40.97 -5.78 0.07
C SER A 4 39.90 -6.71 0.63
N THR A 5 39.28 -6.31 1.73
CA THR A 5 38.26 -7.10 2.46
C THR A 5 36.89 -6.42 2.49
N ASP A 6 36.77 -5.19 1.94
CA ASP A 6 35.55 -4.38 1.96
C ASP A 6 35.19 -3.90 0.55
N ASN A 7 33.90 -3.83 0.27
CA ASN A 7 33.31 -3.38 -0.99
C ASN A 7 33.82 -4.09 -2.26
N THR A 8 34.35 -5.31 -2.14
CA THR A 8 34.97 -6.06 -3.23
C THR A 8 34.00 -6.48 -4.34
N ARG A 9 32.68 -6.36 -4.08
CA ARG A 9 31.60 -6.68 -5.04
C ARG A 9 30.73 -5.47 -5.40
N ILE A 10 31.07 -4.28 -4.89
CA ILE A 10 30.43 -3.02 -5.29
C ILE A 10 31.22 -2.46 -6.48
N ILE A 11 30.63 -2.52 -7.67
CA ILE A 11 31.30 -2.15 -8.92
C ILE A 11 31.06 -0.70 -9.34
N ASP A 12 29.99 -0.06 -8.82
CA ASP A 12 29.65 1.35 -9.08
C ASP A 12 28.94 1.97 -7.88
N ARG A 13 29.12 3.28 -7.70
CA ARG A 13 28.43 4.10 -6.69
C ARG A 13 28.04 5.43 -7.31
N ARG A 14 26.73 5.75 -7.24
CA ARG A 14 26.20 7.05 -7.65
C ARG A 14 25.50 7.70 -6.47
N LYS A 15 25.76 8.99 -6.27
CA LYS A 15 25.07 9.76 -5.22
C LYS A 15 23.61 9.97 -5.62
N VAL A 16 22.70 9.72 -4.69
CA VAL A 16 21.29 10.11 -4.77
C VAL A 16 21.13 11.36 -3.89
N PRO A 17 20.33 12.37 -4.29
CA PRO A 17 20.03 13.51 -3.42
C PRO A 17 19.55 13.07 -2.04
N ALA A 18 19.93 13.77 -0.98
CA ALA A 18 19.39 13.49 0.34
C ALA A 18 17.87 13.73 0.37
N PRO A 19 17.10 12.97 1.18
CA PRO A 19 15.65 13.16 1.27
C PRO A 19 15.24 14.61 1.52
N TYR A 20 15.92 15.34 2.44
CA TYR A 20 15.62 16.74 2.74
C TYR A 20 15.80 17.66 1.52
N GLU A 21 16.77 17.40 0.63
CA GLU A 21 16.97 18.19 -0.59
C GLU A 21 15.75 18.09 -1.50
N LEU A 22 15.19 16.88 -1.61
CA LEU A 22 14.02 16.64 -2.42
C LEU A 22 12.73 17.19 -1.78
N VAL A 23 12.61 17.06 -0.46
CA VAL A 23 11.50 17.64 0.32
C VAL A 23 11.49 19.17 0.18
N ASN A 24 12.65 19.83 0.25
CA ASN A 24 12.77 21.27 0.08
C ASN A 24 12.54 21.72 -1.38
N LYS A 25 12.93 20.91 -2.34
CA LYS A 25 12.71 21.18 -3.77
C LYS A 25 11.23 21.06 -4.16
N TYR A 26 10.51 20.13 -3.53
CA TYR A 26 9.10 19.84 -3.75
C TYR A 26 8.37 19.77 -2.40
N PRO A 27 8.18 20.94 -1.74
CA PRO A 27 7.50 20.99 -0.45
C PRO A 27 6.01 20.71 -0.60
N ILE A 28 5.39 20.18 0.45
CA ILE A 28 3.95 20.13 0.58
C ILE A 28 3.41 21.45 1.13
N ASN A 29 2.20 21.82 0.74
CA ASN A 29 1.49 22.96 1.30
C ASN A 29 0.58 22.53 2.46
N ASP A 30 -0.07 23.50 3.11
CA ASP A 30 -0.97 23.27 4.25
C ASP A 30 -2.18 22.41 3.87
N GLU A 31 -2.70 22.52 2.64
CA GLU A 31 -3.85 21.73 2.17
C GLU A 31 -3.48 20.26 2.03
N ILE A 32 -2.32 19.96 1.43
CA ILE A 32 -1.78 18.58 1.34
C ILE A 32 -1.50 18.02 2.73
N SER A 33 -0.86 18.81 3.60
CA SER A 33 -0.58 18.41 4.98
C SER A 33 -1.86 18.07 5.74
N LYS A 34 -2.91 18.89 5.60
CA LYS A 34 -4.23 18.67 6.19
C LYS A 34 -4.91 17.42 5.63
N LEU A 35 -4.85 17.19 4.31
CA LEU A 35 -5.37 15.98 3.67
C LEU A 35 -4.72 14.73 4.26
N VAL A 36 -3.39 14.67 4.29
CA VAL A 36 -2.65 13.50 4.76
C VAL A 36 -2.92 13.25 6.25
N TYR A 37 -2.82 14.27 7.09
CA TYR A 37 -3.09 14.17 8.52
C TYR A 37 -4.54 13.75 8.80
N GLY A 38 -5.51 14.38 8.12
CA GLY A 38 -6.93 14.06 8.25
C GLY A 38 -7.23 12.62 7.87
N THR A 39 -6.72 12.17 6.72
CA THR A 39 -6.93 10.80 6.24
C THR A 39 -6.31 9.75 7.17
N ARG A 40 -5.12 10.00 7.72
CA ARG A 40 -4.52 9.11 8.73
C ARG A 40 -5.42 8.94 9.95
N ASN A 41 -5.97 10.05 10.45
CA ASN A 41 -6.91 10.03 11.57
C ASN A 41 -8.22 9.29 11.21
N GLU A 42 -8.77 9.51 10.01
CA GLU A 42 -9.98 8.82 9.55
C GLU A 42 -9.76 7.30 9.48
N ILE A 43 -8.64 6.84 8.92
CA ILE A 43 -8.29 5.41 8.89
C ILE A 43 -8.16 4.88 10.33
N SER A 44 -7.48 5.59 11.23
CA SER A 44 -7.37 5.21 12.63
C SER A 44 -8.76 5.09 13.29
N GLN A 45 -9.68 6.05 13.05
CA GLN A 45 -11.05 5.96 13.57
C GLN A 45 -11.80 4.73 13.03
N ILE A 46 -11.63 4.40 11.74
CA ILE A 46 -12.22 3.20 11.12
C ILE A 46 -11.66 1.93 11.77
N LEU A 47 -10.34 1.83 11.93
CA LEU A 47 -9.67 0.68 12.55
C LEU A 47 -10.10 0.46 14.01
N HIS A 48 -10.43 1.53 14.74
CA HIS A 48 -10.82 1.48 16.15
C HIS A 48 -12.34 1.58 16.36
N ASN A 49 -13.18 1.27 15.36
CA ASN A 49 -14.65 1.25 15.44
C ASN A 49 -15.29 2.60 15.84
N LYS A 50 -14.65 3.72 15.56
CA LYS A 50 -15.16 5.08 15.81
C LYS A 50 -15.74 5.75 14.56
N ASP A 51 -15.45 5.22 13.39
CA ASP A 51 -16.01 5.57 12.09
C ASP A 51 -16.48 4.27 11.43
N ASP A 52 -17.70 4.22 10.95
CA ASP A 52 -18.34 3.04 10.38
C ASP A 52 -18.15 2.91 8.87
N ARG A 53 -17.39 3.82 8.25
CA ARG A 53 -17.00 3.72 6.85
C ARG A 53 -16.03 2.56 6.62
N LEU A 54 -15.94 2.15 5.36
CA LEU A 54 -14.91 1.23 4.87
C LEU A 54 -13.80 2.03 4.18
N PHE A 55 -12.52 1.75 4.41
CA PHE A 55 -11.48 2.35 3.59
C PHE A 55 -11.08 1.42 2.43
N VAL A 56 -10.87 1.99 1.24
CA VAL A 56 -10.57 1.23 0.01
C VAL A 56 -9.28 1.73 -0.60
N VAL A 57 -8.26 0.85 -0.64
CA VAL A 57 -6.97 1.13 -1.29
C VAL A 57 -7.03 0.58 -2.71
N VAL A 58 -7.17 1.44 -3.71
CA VAL A 58 -7.43 1.05 -5.10
C VAL A 58 -6.52 1.78 -6.08
N GLY A 59 -5.95 1.05 -7.05
CA GLY A 59 -5.09 1.60 -8.08
C GLY A 59 -4.16 0.57 -8.72
N PRO A 60 -3.24 1.01 -9.58
CA PRO A 60 -2.35 0.13 -10.33
C PRO A 60 -1.55 -0.83 -9.45
N CYS A 61 -1.28 -2.03 -9.98
CA CYS A 61 -0.38 -2.99 -9.32
C CYS A 61 0.97 -2.35 -9.03
N SER A 62 1.50 -1.60 -9.98
CA SER A 62 2.69 -0.75 -9.84
C SER A 62 2.57 0.49 -10.72
N ILE A 63 3.18 1.58 -10.28
CA ILE A 63 3.33 2.79 -11.09
C ILE A 63 4.57 2.64 -11.96
N HIS A 64 4.40 2.67 -13.27
CA HIS A 64 5.49 2.68 -14.24
C HIS A 64 5.44 3.91 -15.17
N ASP A 65 4.27 4.51 -15.30
CA ASP A 65 4.00 5.70 -16.08
C ASP A 65 3.23 6.71 -15.22
N THR A 66 3.83 7.88 -15.01
CA THR A 66 3.26 8.92 -14.13
C THR A 66 2.09 9.66 -14.77
N GLU A 67 2.00 9.71 -16.11
CA GLU A 67 0.91 10.39 -16.83
C GLU A 67 -0.38 9.58 -16.71
N SER A 68 -0.33 8.29 -17.04
CA SER A 68 -1.51 7.42 -16.88
C SER A 68 -1.93 7.23 -15.42
N ALA A 69 -0.97 7.29 -14.47
CA ALA A 69 -1.28 7.27 -13.05
C ALA A 69 -2.02 8.54 -12.61
N LEU A 70 -1.65 9.70 -13.13
CA LEU A 70 -2.32 10.97 -12.82
C LEU A 70 -3.73 11.01 -13.44
N GLU A 71 -3.91 10.57 -14.69
CA GLU A 71 -5.25 10.44 -15.28
C GLU A 71 -6.15 9.50 -14.47
N TYR A 72 -5.59 8.37 -13.98
CA TYR A 72 -6.31 7.47 -13.09
C TYR A 72 -6.70 8.17 -11.77
N ALA A 73 -5.79 8.97 -11.20
CA ALA A 73 -6.04 9.73 -9.98
C ALA A 73 -7.16 10.78 -10.16
N GLU A 74 -7.20 11.49 -11.28
CA GLU A 74 -8.26 12.47 -11.59
C GLU A 74 -9.64 11.80 -11.59
N LYS A 75 -9.75 10.66 -12.26
CA LYS A 75 -10.99 9.87 -12.28
C LYS A 75 -11.36 9.35 -10.88
N LEU A 76 -10.38 8.85 -10.13
CA LEU A 76 -10.59 8.31 -8.79
C LEU A 76 -10.98 9.40 -7.77
N ALA A 77 -10.44 10.61 -7.89
CA ALA A 77 -10.80 11.75 -7.05
C ALA A 77 -12.29 12.13 -7.20
N LEU A 78 -12.87 11.96 -8.39
CA LEU A 78 -14.31 12.15 -8.61
C LEU A 78 -15.14 11.08 -7.88
N GLN A 79 -14.71 9.82 -7.91
CA GLN A 79 -15.36 8.75 -7.16
C GLN A 79 -15.22 8.95 -5.65
N ASN A 80 -14.06 9.40 -5.17
CA ASN A 80 -13.86 9.71 -3.76
C ASN A 80 -14.84 10.77 -3.27
N LYS A 81 -15.03 11.86 -4.02
CA LYS A 81 -16.03 12.90 -3.69
C LYS A 81 -17.47 12.36 -3.68
N LYS A 82 -17.81 11.46 -4.60
CA LYS A 82 -19.15 10.85 -4.73
C LYS A 82 -19.48 9.90 -3.58
N LEU A 83 -18.50 9.09 -3.15
CA LEU A 83 -18.70 7.92 -2.29
C LEU A 83 -18.21 8.13 -0.85
N ASN A 84 -17.64 9.29 -0.51
CA ASN A 84 -16.95 9.56 0.77
C ASN A 84 -17.84 9.44 2.02
N LYS A 85 -19.16 9.47 1.86
CA LYS A 85 -20.11 9.22 2.95
C LYS A 85 -19.98 7.78 3.50
N ASN A 86 -19.69 6.82 2.63
CA ASN A 86 -19.71 5.40 2.94
C ASN A 86 -18.34 4.76 2.88
N ILE A 87 -17.49 5.19 1.93
CA ILE A 87 -16.15 4.64 1.76
C ILE A 87 -15.11 5.76 1.67
N LEU A 88 -13.96 5.53 2.31
CA LEU A 88 -12.77 6.38 2.23
C LEU A 88 -11.83 5.80 1.17
N ILE A 89 -11.73 6.45 0.02
CA ILE A 89 -10.89 5.97 -1.08
C ILE A 89 -9.47 6.51 -0.94
N ILE A 90 -8.49 5.62 -1.04
CA ILE A 90 -7.05 5.89 -1.00
C ILE A 90 -6.45 5.35 -2.28
N MET A 91 -5.76 6.18 -3.06
CA MET A 91 -5.11 5.69 -4.26
C MET A 91 -3.91 4.81 -3.92
N ARG A 92 -3.90 3.60 -4.47
CA ARG A 92 -2.75 2.70 -4.41
C ARG A 92 -1.65 3.20 -5.35
N VAL A 93 -0.50 3.58 -4.77
CA VAL A 93 0.64 4.16 -5.50
C VAL A 93 1.90 3.37 -5.13
N TYR A 94 2.11 2.23 -5.76
CA TYR A 94 3.22 1.32 -5.47
C TYR A 94 4.38 1.58 -6.44
N PHE A 95 5.45 2.14 -5.93
CA PHE A 95 6.64 2.52 -6.70
C PHE A 95 7.72 1.44 -6.76
N GLU A 96 7.65 0.47 -5.88
CA GLU A 96 8.64 -0.60 -5.73
C GLU A 96 7.94 -1.96 -5.82
N LYS A 97 8.62 -2.93 -6.40
CA LYS A 97 8.08 -4.30 -6.58
C LYS A 97 9.06 -5.34 -6.06
N PRO A 98 8.64 -6.15 -5.08
CA PRO A 98 9.44 -7.26 -4.61
C PRO A 98 9.55 -8.31 -5.72
N ARG A 99 10.79 -8.74 -6.01
CA ARG A 99 11.06 -9.78 -7.02
C ARG A 99 11.63 -11.02 -6.35
N THR A 100 11.07 -12.17 -6.66
CA THR A 100 11.60 -13.46 -6.16
C THR A 100 12.93 -13.82 -6.84
N THR A 101 13.09 -13.41 -8.10
CA THR A 101 14.32 -13.62 -8.88
C THR A 101 14.81 -12.28 -9.43
N VAL A 102 14.70 -12.05 -10.74
CA VAL A 102 15.08 -10.83 -11.44
C VAL A 102 13.86 -10.19 -12.11
N GLY A 103 13.94 -8.93 -12.48
CA GLY A 103 12.90 -8.19 -13.16
C GLY A 103 12.86 -6.73 -12.74
N TRP A 104 12.06 -5.92 -13.44
CA TRP A 104 11.89 -4.51 -13.13
C TRP A 104 11.43 -4.31 -11.68
N LYS A 105 12.19 -3.50 -10.92
CA LYS A 105 12.02 -3.32 -9.48
C LYS A 105 11.09 -2.17 -9.10
N GLY A 106 10.53 -1.46 -10.08
CA GLY A 106 9.63 -0.33 -9.84
C GLY A 106 10.21 1.01 -10.30
N LEU A 107 9.34 2.04 -10.28
CA LEU A 107 9.65 3.39 -10.76
C LEU A 107 10.84 4.02 -10.02
N ILE A 108 10.96 3.83 -8.71
CA ILE A 108 12.06 4.40 -7.94
C ILE A 108 13.40 3.83 -8.42
N ASN A 109 13.47 2.52 -8.67
CA ASN A 109 14.71 1.85 -9.00
C ASN A 109 15.11 2.01 -10.48
N ASP A 110 14.15 1.95 -11.39
CA ASP A 110 14.38 2.01 -12.85
C ASP A 110 13.23 2.73 -13.54
N PRO A 111 13.19 4.08 -13.45
CA PRO A 111 12.08 4.90 -13.96
C PRO A 111 11.95 4.88 -15.49
N ASP A 112 13.03 4.61 -16.20
CA ASP A 112 13.06 4.59 -17.66
C ASP A 112 12.84 3.19 -18.27
N ILE A 113 12.69 2.15 -17.41
CA ILE A 113 12.46 0.75 -17.80
C ILE A 113 13.52 0.22 -18.79
N ASN A 114 14.76 0.67 -18.63
CA ASN A 114 15.87 0.40 -19.57
C ASN A 114 17.17 -0.05 -18.86
N GLU A 115 17.04 -0.42 -17.56
CA GLU A 115 18.16 -0.90 -16.72
C GLU A 115 19.27 0.14 -16.48
N THR A 116 18.97 1.44 -16.70
CA THR A 116 19.92 2.52 -16.35
C THR A 116 19.95 2.80 -14.84
N PHE A 117 18.92 2.34 -14.12
CA PHE A 117 18.78 2.45 -12.66
C PHE A 117 18.99 3.90 -12.17
N ASN A 118 18.35 4.87 -12.82
CA ASN A 118 18.42 6.27 -12.43
C ASN A 118 17.56 6.55 -11.20
N ILE A 119 17.98 6.04 -10.02
CA ILE A 119 17.25 6.15 -8.76
C ILE A 119 16.97 7.60 -8.37
N ALA A 120 17.93 8.53 -8.64
CA ALA A 120 17.73 9.94 -8.36
C ALA A 120 16.50 10.52 -9.11
N LYS A 121 16.33 10.14 -10.38
CA LYS A 121 15.13 10.48 -11.16
C LYS A 121 13.89 9.77 -10.62
N GLY A 122 14.02 8.50 -10.23
CA GLY A 122 12.91 7.70 -9.74
C GLY A 122 12.27 8.25 -8.46
N VAL A 123 13.08 8.63 -7.46
CA VAL A 123 12.57 9.23 -6.21
C VAL A 123 11.96 10.62 -6.46
N GLU A 124 12.50 11.39 -7.40
CA GLU A 124 11.94 12.69 -7.80
C GLU A 124 10.56 12.54 -8.45
N LEU A 125 10.43 11.61 -9.41
CA LEU A 125 9.16 11.31 -10.06
C LEU A 125 8.10 10.80 -9.09
N ALA A 126 8.49 9.91 -8.17
CA ALA A 126 7.59 9.39 -7.14
C ALA A 126 7.04 10.53 -6.27
N ARG A 127 7.90 11.42 -5.76
CA ARG A 127 7.47 12.55 -4.93
C ARG A 127 6.57 13.52 -5.69
N LYS A 128 6.93 13.89 -6.92
CA LYS A 128 6.11 14.79 -7.77
C LYS A 128 4.71 14.21 -8.02
N LEU A 129 4.64 12.92 -8.36
CA LEU A 129 3.35 12.26 -8.59
C LEU A 129 2.48 12.27 -7.34
N LEU A 130 3.04 11.99 -6.17
CA LEU A 130 2.31 12.02 -4.90
C LEU A 130 1.76 13.42 -4.58
N ILE A 131 2.53 14.48 -4.83
CA ILE A 131 2.07 15.86 -4.68
C ILE A 131 0.90 16.15 -5.62
N ASN A 132 1.03 15.83 -6.91
CA ASN A 132 -0.03 16.04 -7.90
C ASN A 132 -1.32 15.28 -7.54
N ILE A 133 -1.20 14.03 -7.04
CA ILE A 133 -2.35 13.25 -6.56
C ILE A 133 -3.00 13.93 -5.35
N ALA A 134 -2.20 14.41 -4.40
CA ALA A 134 -2.72 15.09 -3.20
C ALA A 134 -3.38 16.43 -3.52
N GLU A 135 -2.90 17.18 -4.53
CA GLU A 135 -3.52 18.41 -5.03
C GLU A 135 -4.94 18.17 -5.62
N LEU A 136 -5.23 16.96 -6.09
CA LEU A 136 -6.60 16.56 -6.49
C LEU A 136 -7.52 16.29 -5.28
N GLY A 137 -7.00 16.38 -4.05
CA GLY A 137 -7.71 16.01 -2.82
C GLY A 137 -7.84 14.49 -2.65
N LEU A 138 -6.96 13.71 -3.26
CA LEU A 138 -6.96 12.25 -3.19
C LEU A 138 -5.78 11.77 -2.33
N PRO A 139 -6.03 11.05 -1.20
CA PRO A 139 -4.96 10.49 -0.40
C PRO A 139 -4.30 9.28 -1.09
N ALA A 140 -3.02 9.07 -0.81
CA ALA A 140 -2.23 7.98 -1.39
C ALA A 140 -1.77 6.96 -0.34
N GLY A 141 -1.71 5.69 -0.77
CA GLY A 141 -1.16 4.57 -0.01
C GLY A 141 -0.11 3.80 -0.81
N THR A 142 0.95 3.31 -0.14
CA THR A 142 2.05 2.59 -0.79
C THR A 142 2.46 1.34 -0.03
N GLU A 143 3.30 0.50 -0.63
CA GLU A 143 4.04 -0.56 0.07
C GLU A 143 5.44 -0.04 0.41
N PHE A 144 5.86 -0.21 1.66
CA PHE A 144 7.23 0.09 2.09
C PHE A 144 8.09 -1.16 1.92
N LEU A 145 8.88 -1.20 0.85
CA LEU A 145 9.75 -2.32 0.52
C LEU A 145 11.20 -2.05 0.90
N ASP A 146 11.74 -0.90 0.49
CA ASP A 146 13.07 -0.44 0.87
C ASP A 146 13.00 0.36 2.19
N PRO A 147 13.96 0.19 3.12
CA PRO A 147 13.93 0.91 4.40
C PRO A 147 14.38 2.39 4.31
N ILE A 148 14.94 2.83 3.18
CA ILE A 148 15.44 4.20 2.97
C ILE A 148 14.45 5.04 2.16
N SER A 149 13.81 4.45 1.13
CA SER A 149 12.86 5.14 0.25
C SER A 149 11.72 5.85 0.99
N PRO A 150 11.24 5.37 2.16
CA PRO A 150 10.25 6.08 2.98
C PRO A 150 10.63 7.53 3.30
N GLN A 151 11.91 7.82 3.54
CA GLN A 151 12.36 9.17 3.91
C GLN A 151 12.05 10.24 2.84
N TYR A 152 11.86 9.83 1.58
CA TYR A 152 11.54 10.72 0.47
C TYR A 152 10.04 11.05 0.35
N VAL A 153 9.15 10.21 0.88
CA VAL A 153 7.72 10.25 0.53
C VAL A 153 6.74 10.12 1.70
N THR A 154 7.19 9.71 2.89
CA THR A 154 6.26 9.42 4.01
C THR A 154 5.43 10.61 4.45
N ASP A 155 5.89 11.83 4.26
CA ASP A 155 5.13 13.05 4.57
C ASP A 155 3.87 13.24 3.71
N ILE A 156 3.75 12.47 2.59
CA ILE A 156 2.61 12.55 1.67
C ILE A 156 1.78 11.24 1.67
N ILE A 157 2.25 10.19 2.35
CA ILE A 157 1.56 8.90 2.40
C ILE A 157 0.57 8.86 3.56
N SER A 158 -0.69 8.49 3.26
CA SER A 158 -1.76 8.38 4.25
C SER A 158 -1.95 6.97 4.80
N TRP A 159 -1.54 5.94 4.07
CA TRP A 159 -1.61 4.53 4.46
C TRP A 159 -0.44 3.75 3.87
N GLY A 160 0.05 2.76 4.60
CA GLY A 160 1.15 1.92 4.13
C GLY A 160 0.89 0.42 4.26
N ALA A 161 1.61 -0.39 3.46
CA ALA A 161 1.61 -1.83 3.58
C ALA A 161 3.02 -2.38 3.81
N ILE A 162 3.10 -3.47 4.59
CA ILE A 162 4.23 -4.40 4.60
C ILE A 162 3.81 -5.64 3.82
N GLY A 163 4.57 -5.98 2.79
CA GLY A 163 4.28 -7.08 1.88
C GLY A 163 4.44 -8.46 2.51
N ALA A 164 3.85 -9.47 1.89
CA ALA A 164 3.91 -10.86 2.38
C ALA A 164 5.35 -11.42 2.49
N ARG A 165 6.28 -10.94 1.62
CA ARG A 165 7.68 -11.37 1.65
C ARG A 165 8.52 -10.66 2.70
N THR A 166 8.04 -9.56 3.24
CA THR A 166 8.73 -8.70 4.22
C THR A 166 8.09 -8.73 5.60
N ALA A 167 6.94 -9.38 5.77
CA ALA A 167 6.25 -9.50 7.06
C ALA A 167 7.07 -10.23 8.15
N GLU A 168 8.00 -11.11 7.77
CA GLU A 168 8.91 -11.78 8.69
C GLU A 168 10.18 -10.98 9.00
N SER A 169 10.46 -9.92 8.23
CA SER A 169 11.67 -9.11 8.36
C SER A 169 11.61 -8.21 9.60
N GLN A 170 12.58 -8.35 10.50
CA GLN A 170 12.73 -7.49 11.67
C GLN A 170 12.82 -6.01 11.27
N ILE A 171 13.60 -5.68 10.24
CA ILE A 171 13.79 -4.30 9.76
C ILE A 171 12.45 -3.67 9.37
N HIS A 172 11.56 -4.42 8.69
CA HIS A 172 10.25 -3.92 8.26
C HIS A 172 9.28 -3.78 9.43
N ARG A 173 9.36 -4.65 10.45
CA ARG A 173 8.57 -4.54 11.69
C ARG A 173 8.99 -3.32 12.51
N GLU A 174 10.29 -3.08 12.64
CA GLU A 174 10.87 -1.90 13.28
C GLU A 174 10.46 -0.62 12.51
N LEU A 175 10.58 -0.64 11.18
CA LEU A 175 10.11 0.46 10.32
C LEU A 175 8.63 0.76 10.55
N ALA A 176 7.76 -0.26 10.52
CA ALA A 176 6.32 -0.11 10.73
C ALA A 176 5.99 0.53 12.09
N SER A 177 6.77 0.24 13.14
CA SER A 177 6.60 0.84 14.47
C SER A 177 6.85 2.34 14.53
N GLY A 178 7.57 2.90 13.55
CA GLY A 178 7.96 4.31 13.50
C GLY A 178 7.27 5.11 12.39
N LEU A 179 6.55 4.46 11.47
CA LEU A 179 5.84 5.14 10.40
C LEU A 179 4.64 5.92 10.94
N SER A 180 4.45 7.14 10.43
CA SER A 180 3.41 8.06 10.89
C SER A 180 2.02 7.80 10.29
N CYS A 181 1.83 6.70 9.57
CA CYS A 181 0.56 6.30 8.96
C CYS A 181 0.12 4.93 9.46
N PRO A 182 -1.19 4.59 9.37
CA PRO A 182 -1.68 3.24 9.57
C PRO A 182 -1.00 2.24 8.62
N ILE A 183 -0.67 1.05 9.13
CA ILE A 183 0.09 0.04 8.38
C ILE A 183 -0.67 -1.29 8.34
N GLY A 184 -0.96 -1.75 7.12
CA GLY A 184 -1.45 -3.10 6.90
C GLY A 184 -0.30 -4.10 6.70
N ILE A 185 -0.33 -5.24 7.39
CA ILE A 185 0.67 -6.30 7.25
C ILE A 185 0.03 -7.52 6.57
N LYS A 186 0.56 -7.90 5.40
CA LYS A 186 0.02 -9.01 4.62
C LYS A 186 0.38 -10.36 5.23
N ASN A 187 -0.57 -11.30 5.24
CA ASN A 187 -0.31 -12.69 5.53
C ASN A 187 0.73 -13.29 4.56
N GLY A 188 1.39 -14.37 4.97
CA GLY A 188 2.43 -15.05 4.20
C GLY A 188 1.97 -15.49 2.81
N THR A 189 2.90 -15.69 1.88
CA THR A 189 2.60 -16.13 0.51
C THR A 189 2.00 -17.54 0.44
N ASP A 190 2.18 -18.33 1.48
CA ASP A 190 1.58 -19.65 1.69
C ASP A 190 0.14 -19.60 2.22
N GLY A 191 -0.31 -18.43 2.70
CA GLY A 191 -1.60 -18.21 3.34
C GLY A 191 -1.53 -18.12 4.87
N GLY A 192 -0.37 -18.39 5.48
CA GLY A 192 -0.18 -18.40 6.93
C GLY A 192 -0.34 -17.01 7.56
N LEU A 193 -1.06 -16.94 8.68
CA LEU A 193 -1.35 -15.67 9.39
C LEU A 193 -0.23 -15.26 10.34
N LYS A 194 0.56 -16.24 10.83
CA LYS A 194 1.52 -16.02 11.92
C LYS A 194 2.48 -14.87 11.68
N ALA A 195 3.09 -14.81 10.50
CA ALA A 195 4.06 -13.75 10.18
C ALA A 195 3.47 -12.34 10.28
N ALA A 196 2.19 -12.17 9.83
CA ALA A 196 1.49 -10.90 9.92
C ALA A 196 1.12 -10.55 11.35
N ILE A 197 0.60 -11.50 12.12
CA ILE A 197 0.22 -11.30 13.54
C ILE A 197 1.45 -10.94 14.37
N ASP A 198 2.55 -11.71 14.27
CA ASP A 198 3.82 -11.40 14.94
C ASP A 198 4.34 -10.01 14.51
N GLY A 199 4.15 -9.64 13.24
CA GLY A 199 4.51 -8.33 12.70
C GLY A 199 3.71 -7.20 13.32
N ILE A 200 2.40 -7.37 13.50
CA ILE A 200 1.51 -6.42 14.19
C ILE A 200 1.93 -6.28 15.65
N GLN A 201 2.12 -7.39 16.37
CA GLN A 201 2.60 -7.34 17.75
C GLN A 201 3.91 -6.59 17.88
N ALA A 202 4.90 -6.89 17.01
CA ALA A 202 6.19 -6.21 17.03
C ALA A 202 6.01 -4.70 16.73
N ALA A 203 5.27 -4.33 15.68
CA ALA A 203 5.10 -2.94 15.29
C ALA A 203 4.34 -2.09 16.33
N ASN A 204 3.50 -2.70 17.16
CA ASN A 204 2.81 -2.01 18.26
C ASN A 204 3.74 -1.58 19.40
N HIS A 205 4.97 -2.10 19.45
CA HIS A 205 5.93 -1.78 20.49
C HIS A 205 6.98 -0.77 20.01
N SER A 206 7.59 -0.09 20.98
CA SER A 206 8.75 0.78 20.75
C SER A 206 9.98 -0.05 20.40
N HIS A 207 10.73 0.39 19.39
CA HIS A 207 11.99 -0.21 18.95
C HIS A 207 13.13 0.82 18.95
N VAL A 208 14.36 0.30 19.01
CA VAL A 208 15.58 1.10 18.87
C VAL A 208 16.47 0.42 17.83
N PHE A 209 16.78 1.12 16.73
CA PHE A 209 17.54 0.56 15.62
C PHE A 209 18.35 1.63 14.88
N LEU A 210 19.27 1.19 14.01
CA LEU A 210 20.00 2.08 13.11
C LEU A 210 19.12 2.37 11.87
N GLY A 211 18.92 3.64 11.57
CA GLY A 211 18.15 4.05 10.41
C GLY A 211 18.72 5.31 9.74
N ALA A 212 18.33 5.54 8.49
CA ALA A 212 18.64 6.75 7.76
C ALA A 212 17.68 7.89 8.15
N THR A 213 18.23 9.11 8.30
CA THR A 213 17.44 10.33 8.51
C THR A 213 17.14 11.04 7.19
N LYS A 214 16.32 12.09 7.24
CA LYS A 214 16.05 12.94 6.07
C LYS A 214 17.30 13.67 5.57
N GLU A 215 18.26 13.91 6.43
CA GLU A 215 19.56 14.53 6.14
C GLU A 215 20.54 13.55 5.46
N ALA A 216 20.13 12.28 5.29
CA ALA A 216 20.94 11.16 4.81
C ALA A 216 22.07 10.75 5.78
N ASP A 217 21.93 11.07 7.04
CA ASP A 217 22.81 10.59 8.10
C ASP A 217 22.30 9.24 8.64
N ILE A 218 23.20 8.46 9.21
CA ILE A 218 22.85 7.24 9.95
C ILE A 218 22.71 7.60 11.43
N ALA A 219 21.55 7.32 12.00
CA ALA A 219 21.24 7.62 13.39
C ALA A 219 20.65 6.43 14.14
N MET A 220 20.74 6.45 15.44
CA MET A 220 19.94 5.61 16.32
C MET A 220 18.52 6.21 16.37
N LEU A 221 17.53 5.46 15.87
CA LEU A 221 16.13 5.84 15.91
C LEU A 221 15.42 5.07 17.03
N LYS A 222 14.61 5.79 17.84
CA LYS A 222 13.70 5.20 18.82
C LYS A 222 12.27 5.51 18.42
N THR A 223 11.44 4.49 18.23
CA THR A 223 10.04 4.62 17.83
C THR A 223 9.11 4.63 19.05
N ALA A 224 7.86 5.02 18.83
CA ALA A 224 6.81 4.97 19.85
C ALA A 224 6.00 3.67 19.82
N GLY A 225 6.08 2.93 18.72
CA GLY A 225 5.11 1.91 18.34
C GLY A 225 3.98 2.50 17.50
N ASN A 226 3.27 1.64 16.77
CA ASN A 226 2.17 2.01 15.86
C ASN A 226 0.94 1.16 16.13
N ASN A 227 -0.01 1.71 16.88
CA ASN A 227 -1.26 1.01 17.25
C ASN A 227 -2.30 0.95 16.12
N ASP A 228 -2.05 1.60 14.99
CA ASP A 228 -2.91 1.57 13.80
C ASP A 228 -2.48 0.46 12.80
N THR A 229 -1.78 -0.56 13.30
CA THR A 229 -1.44 -1.73 12.50
C THR A 229 -2.64 -2.70 12.42
N HIS A 230 -2.80 -3.35 11.26
CA HIS A 230 -3.89 -4.30 10.99
C HIS A 230 -3.44 -5.38 10.01
N ILE A 231 -4.18 -6.49 9.97
CA ILE A 231 -3.87 -7.58 9.05
C ILE A 231 -4.45 -7.34 7.65
N ILE A 232 -3.73 -7.79 6.61
CA ILE A 232 -4.24 -7.86 5.24
C ILE A 232 -4.31 -9.32 4.82
N LEU A 233 -5.51 -9.81 4.54
CA LEU A 233 -5.76 -11.12 3.95
C LEU A 233 -5.60 -11.03 2.44
N ARG A 234 -4.53 -11.64 1.90
CA ARG A 234 -4.20 -11.63 0.47
C ARG A 234 -4.31 -12.98 -0.23
N GLY A 235 -4.86 -13.98 0.48
CA GLY A 235 -4.83 -15.37 0.02
C GLY A 235 -3.44 -16.00 0.14
N GLY A 236 -3.35 -17.25 -0.26
CA GLY A 236 -2.15 -18.04 -0.32
C GLY A 236 -2.23 -19.01 -1.49
N LYS A 237 -2.08 -20.31 -1.22
CA LYS A 237 -2.42 -21.38 -2.19
C LYS A 237 -3.91 -21.39 -2.46
N GLU A 238 -4.70 -21.15 -1.41
CA GLU A 238 -6.15 -20.99 -1.47
C GLU A 238 -6.53 -19.54 -1.12
N PRO A 239 -7.68 -19.03 -1.59
CA PRO A 239 -8.26 -17.78 -1.13
C PRO A 239 -8.53 -17.79 0.38
N ASN A 240 -8.59 -16.61 1.01
CA ASN A 240 -8.89 -16.45 2.44
C ASN A 240 -9.80 -15.24 2.74
N TYR A 241 -10.71 -14.94 1.84
CA TYR A 241 -11.66 -13.82 1.97
C TYR A 241 -13.07 -14.25 2.41
N ASP A 242 -13.34 -15.55 2.43
CA ASP A 242 -14.63 -16.09 2.85
C ASP A 242 -14.88 -15.90 4.37
N LEU A 243 -16.13 -16.05 4.78
CA LEU A 243 -16.56 -15.83 6.18
C LEU A 243 -15.82 -16.72 7.18
N GLU A 244 -15.53 -17.97 6.81
CA GLU A 244 -14.82 -18.91 7.69
C GLU A 244 -13.38 -18.47 7.91
N SER A 245 -12.68 -18.10 6.83
CA SER A 245 -11.33 -17.55 6.88
C SER A 245 -11.24 -16.25 7.69
N VAL A 246 -12.22 -15.35 7.52
CA VAL A 246 -12.31 -14.10 8.27
C VAL A 246 -12.53 -14.39 9.76
N ASN A 247 -13.45 -15.27 10.12
CA ASN A 247 -13.71 -15.65 11.52
C ASN A 247 -12.51 -16.35 12.17
N SER A 248 -11.84 -17.23 11.45
CA SER A 248 -10.60 -17.88 11.91
C SER A 248 -9.50 -16.84 12.18
N THR A 249 -9.36 -15.86 11.28
CA THR A 249 -8.42 -14.75 11.47
C THR A 249 -8.75 -13.91 12.69
N LEU A 250 -10.02 -13.58 12.91
CA LEU A 250 -10.46 -12.85 14.11
C LEU A 250 -10.13 -13.60 15.41
N THR A 251 -10.32 -14.92 15.42
CA THR A 251 -9.93 -15.75 16.55
C THR A 251 -8.44 -15.65 16.83
N ALA A 252 -7.59 -15.76 15.78
CA ALA A 252 -6.16 -15.67 15.94
C ALA A 252 -5.69 -14.25 16.40
N LEU A 253 -6.34 -13.18 15.94
CA LEU A 253 -6.05 -11.81 16.37
C LEU A 253 -6.40 -11.59 17.84
N ARG A 254 -7.53 -12.14 18.31
CA ARG A 254 -7.95 -12.11 19.72
C ARG A 254 -6.99 -12.85 20.62
N GLU A 255 -6.60 -14.07 20.23
CA GLU A 255 -5.62 -14.87 20.97
C GLU A 255 -4.26 -14.17 21.08
N ALA A 256 -3.91 -13.38 20.09
CA ALA A 256 -2.69 -12.58 20.06
C ALA A 256 -2.81 -11.20 20.75
N GLU A 257 -4.01 -10.84 21.24
CA GLU A 257 -4.31 -9.55 21.90
C GLU A 257 -3.95 -8.33 21.03
N VAL A 258 -4.20 -8.41 19.71
CA VAL A 258 -3.98 -7.31 18.76
C VAL A 258 -5.29 -6.81 18.16
N ASN A 259 -5.22 -5.70 17.42
CA ASN A 259 -6.37 -5.09 16.76
C ASN A 259 -7.08 -6.10 15.84
N GLU A 260 -8.40 -6.27 16.01
CA GLU A 260 -9.24 -7.19 15.24
C GLU A 260 -9.65 -6.65 13.86
N SER A 261 -9.01 -5.60 13.37
CA SER A 261 -9.32 -4.99 12.08
C SER A 261 -8.68 -5.75 10.93
N ILE A 262 -9.49 -6.13 9.96
CA ILE A 262 -9.09 -6.90 8.78
C ILE A 262 -9.25 -6.04 7.52
N MET A 263 -8.20 -6.00 6.70
CA MET A 263 -8.31 -5.61 5.30
C MET A 263 -8.30 -6.87 4.43
N ILE A 264 -9.14 -6.91 3.40
CA ILE A 264 -9.13 -8.00 2.39
C ILE A 264 -8.56 -7.44 1.09
N ASP A 265 -7.46 -8.04 0.64
CA ASP A 265 -6.88 -7.80 -0.68
C ASP A 265 -7.61 -8.66 -1.70
N ALA A 266 -8.44 -8.05 -2.53
CA ALA A 266 -9.25 -8.74 -3.54
C ALA A 266 -8.41 -9.32 -4.70
N SER A 267 -7.17 -8.88 -4.85
CA SER A 267 -6.21 -9.37 -5.85
C SER A 267 -5.41 -10.59 -5.35
N HIS A 268 -4.23 -10.81 -5.91
CA HIS A 268 -3.21 -11.79 -5.51
C HIS A 268 -3.77 -13.23 -5.37
N GLY A 269 -3.62 -13.86 -4.20
CA GLY A 269 -4.10 -15.21 -3.93
C GLY A 269 -5.62 -15.30 -3.92
N ASN A 270 -6.31 -14.27 -3.45
CA ASN A 270 -7.76 -14.23 -3.37
C ASN A 270 -8.43 -14.26 -4.75
N SER A 271 -7.85 -13.62 -5.76
CA SER A 271 -8.31 -13.69 -7.15
C SER A 271 -7.59 -14.75 -7.98
N GLN A 272 -6.69 -15.55 -7.38
CA GLN A 272 -5.81 -16.48 -8.10
C GLN A 272 -5.07 -15.80 -9.27
N LYS A 273 -4.71 -14.51 -9.09
CA LYS A 273 -4.09 -13.63 -10.10
C LYS A 273 -4.90 -13.42 -11.38
N LYS A 274 -6.18 -13.71 -11.34
CA LYS A 274 -7.11 -13.41 -12.44
C LYS A 274 -7.86 -12.14 -12.11
N PHE A 275 -7.56 -11.05 -12.79
CA PHE A 275 -8.04 -9.72 -12.40
C PHE A 275 -9.58 -9.60 -12.32
N LYS A 276 -10.33 -10.29 -13.18
CA LYS A 276 -11.81 -10.32 -13.11
C LYS A 276 -12.35 -11.10 -11.91
N GLN A 277 -11.55 -11.97 -11.30
CA GLN A 277 -11.94 -12.66 -10.06
C GLN A 277 -11.91 -11.75 -8.83
N GLN A 278 -11.41 -10.53 -8.94
CA GLN A 278 -11.58 -9.52 -7.89
C GLN A 278 -13.07 -9.15 -7.69
N ILE A 279 -13.90 -9.21 -8.73
CA ILE A 279 -15.34 -8.90 -8.65
C ILE A 279 -16.07 -9.86 -7.69
N PRO A 280 -16.04 -11.19 -7.87
CA PRO A 280 -16.64 -12.12 -6.90
C PRO A 280 -16.10 -11.98 -5.47
N VAL A 281 -14.82 -11.60 -5.30
CA VAL A 281 -14.27 -11.31 -3.96
C VAL A 281 -14.96 -10.10 -3.36
N ILE A 282 -15.15 -9.02 -4.11
CA ILE A 282 -15.87 -7.82 -3.66
C ILE A 282 -17.34 -8.11 -3.35
N GLU A 283 -18.00 -8.94 -4.16
CA GLU A 283 -19.37 -9.41 -3.88
C GLU A 283 -19.44 -10.11 -2.53
N SER A 284 -18.55 -11.06 -2.27
CA SER A 284 -18.49 -11.77 -0.99
C SER A 284 -18.22 -10.84 0.20
N ILE A 285 -17.31 -9.87 0.04
CA ILE A 285 -17.03 -8.86 1.08
C ILE A 285 -18.29 -8.01 1.35
N SER A 286 -18.97 -7.56 0.30
CA SER A 286 -20.19 -6.76 0.41
C SER A 286 -21.31 -7.52 1.14
N ASP A 287 -21.48 -8.81 0.83
CA ASP A 287 -22.43 -9.68 1.52
C ASP A 287 -22.09 -9.87 3.00
N GLN A 288 -20.80 -10.05 3.34
CA GLN A 288 -20.38 -10.16 4.74
C GLN A 288 -20.65 -8.86 5.51
N ILE A 289 -20.38 -7.71 4.92
CA ILE A 289 -20.68 -6.38 5.52
C ILE A 289 -22.18 -6.21 5.74
N LEU A 290 -23.01 -6.54 4.74
CA LEU A 290 -24.46 -6.50 4.82
C LEU A 290 -25.03 -7.42 5.92
N ASN A 291 -24.35 -8.52 6.22
CA ASN A 291 -24.73 -9.47 7.25
C ASN A 291 -24.09 -9.16 8.62
N GLY A 292 -23.51 -7.96 8.80
CA GLY A 292 -23.08 -7.43 10.08
C GLY A 292 -21.63 -7.76 10.45
N ASN A 293 -20.77 -8.13 9.50
CA ASN A 293 -19.34 -8.27 9.79
C ASN A 293 -18.68 -6.89 9.89
N ASP A 294 -18.51 -6.42 11.11
CA ASP A 294 -17.92 -5.10 11.42
C ASP A 294 -16.40 -5.10 11.46
N ASN A 295 -15.75 -6.26 11.35
CA ASN A 295 -14.29 -6.36 11.47
C ASN A 295 -13.57 -6.23 10.12
N ILE A 296 -14.29 -6.29 9.00
CA ILE A 296 -13.75 -5.94 7.69
C ILE A 296 -13.73 -4.41 7.59
N LYS A 297 -12.54 -3.83 7.78
CA LYS A 297 -12.32 -2.37 7.82
C LYS A 297 -11.78 -1.81 6.53
N GLY A 298 -11.13 -2.65 5.73
CA GLY A 298 -10.52 -2.20 4.49
C GLY A 298 -10.61 -3.22 3.37
N VAL A 299 -10.52 -2.71 2.14
CA VAL A 299 -10.43 -3.52 0.91
C VAL A 299 -9.30 -2.99 0.04
N MET A 300 -8.54 -3.89 -0.58
CA MET A 300 -7.53 -3.53 -1.57
C MET A 300 -7.92 -4.08 -2.94
N ILE A 301 -7.78 -3.25 -3.98
CA ILE A 301 -8.13 -3.57 -5.37
C ILE A 301 -6.98 -3.18 -6.29
N GLU A 302 -6.53 -4.10 -7.15
CA GLU A 302 -5.60 -3.77 -8.24
C GLU A 302 -6.38 -3.40 -9.50
N SER A 303 -6.26 -2.14 -9.90
CA SER A 303 -7.02 -1.51 -10.98
C SER A 303 -6.16 -0.53 -11.78
N HIS A 304 -6.46 -0.39 -13.07
CA HIS A 304 -5.86 0.64 -13.92
C HIS A 304 -6.88 1.16 -14.95
N LEU A 305 -6.51 2.13 -15.78
CA LEU A 305 -7.36 2.66 -16.86
C LEU A 305 -7.82 1.54 -17.80
N ASN A 306 -6.90 0.67 -18.20
CA ASN A 306 -7.14 -0.48 -19.06
C ASN A 306 -6.91 -1.80 -18.31
N GLU A 307 -7.79 -2.78 -18.54
CA GLU A 307 -7.70 -4.08 -17.90
C GLU A 307 -6.52 -4.93 -18.38
N GLY A 308 -6.12 -5.90 -17.54
CA GLY A 308 -5.09 -6.87 -17.85
C GLY A 308 -3.68 -6.38 -17.53
N ASN A 309 -2.72 -7.01 -18.19
CA ASN A 309 -1.31 -6.62 -18.14
C ASN A 309 -0.62 -6.86 -19.49
N GLN A 310 0.58 -6.31 -19.63
CA GLN A 310 1.43 -6.44 -20.80
C GLN A 310 2.88 -6.75 -20.40
N LYS A 311 3.65 -7.30 -21.31
CA LYS A 311 5.10 -7.45 -21.16
C LYS A 311 5.79 -6.14 -21.50
N ILE A 312 6.92 -5.88 -20.82
CA ILE A 312 7.78 -4.75 -21.16
C ILE A 312 8.24 -4.90 -22.62
N SER A 313 8.04 -3.86 -23.42
CA SER A 313 8.39 -3.76 -24.84
C SER A 313 8.67 -2.31 -25.20
N GLU A 314 9.18 -2.04 -26.40
CA GLU A 314 9.45 -0.70 -26.91
C GLU A 314 8.17 0.16 -27.05
N SER A 315 7.01 -0.47 -27.22
CA SER A 315 5.72 0.21 -27.31
C SER A 315 4.76 -0.36 -26.28
N LEU A 316 4.59 0.37 -25.18
CA LEU A 316 3.65 0.02 -24.11
C LEU A 316 2.26 0.59 -24.41
N LYS A 317 1.24 -0.20 -24.15
CA LYS A 317 -0.15 0.26 -24.16
C LYS A 317 -0.37 1.18 -22.96
N TYR A 318 -0.79 2.41 -23.22
CA TYR A 318 -1.08 3.42 -22.21
C TYR A 318 -2.10 2.92 -21.19
N GLY A 319 -1.86 3.20 -19.91
CA GLY A 319 -2.80 2.87 -18.83
C GLY A 319 -3.04 1.37 -18.60
N GLN A 320 -2.13 0.49 -19.02
CA GLN A 320 -2.19 -0.94 -18.76
C GLN A 320 -0.96 -1.41 -17.97
N SER A 321 -1.17 -2.24 -16.95
CA SER A 321 -0.11 -2.72 -16.04
C SER A 321 1.01 -3.46 -16.78
N ILE A 322 2.26 -3.28 -16.34
CA ILE A 322 3.44 -4.07 -16.75
C ILE A 322 3.86 -5.12 -15.70
N THR A 323 3.08 -5.24 -14.63
CA THR A 323 3.28 -6.23 -13.56
C THR A 323 2.07 -7.16 -13.48
N ASP A 324 1.43 -7.32 -12.33
CA ASP A 324 0.24 -8.17 -12.24
C ASP A 324 -0.95 -7.52 -12.96
N ALA A 325 -1.84 -8.35 -13.52
CA ALA A 325 -2.99 -7.88 -14.28
C ALA A 325 -3.98 -7.14 -13.38
N CYS A 326 -4.41 -5.96 -13.83
CA CYS A 326 -5.33 -5.07 -13.12
C CYS A 326 -6.75 -5.14 -13.70
N MET A 327 -7.74 -4.85 -12.87
CA MET A 327 -9.12 -4.59 -13.28
C MET A 327 -9.18 -3.28 -14.10
N GLY A 328 -10.08 -3.18 -15.06
CA GLY A 328 -10.31 -1.96 -15.81
C GLY A 328 -11.12 -0.93 -15.03
N TRP A 329 -11.19 0.29 -15.57
CA TRP A 329 -11.84 1.41 -14.87
C TRP A 329 -13.34 1.18 -14.61
N GLU A 330 -14.07 0.67 -15.58
CA GLU A 330 -15.53 0.46 -15.47
C GLU A 330 -15.87 -0.58 -14.39
N ASP A 331 -15.18 -1.72 -14.38
CA ASP A 331 -15.33 -2.73 -13.33
C ASP A 331 -14.94 -2.17 -11.95
N THR A 332 -13.96 -1.28 -11.89
CA THR A 332 -13.52 -0.62 -10.65
C THR A 332 -14.63 0.26 -10.09
N VAL A 333 -15.26 1.09 -10.92
CA VAL A 333 -16.37 1.96 -10.49
C VAL A 333 -17.51 1.10 -9.94
N MET A 334 -17.88 0.04 -10.65
CA MET A 334 -18.92 -0.90 -10.21
C MET A 334 -18.59 -1.51 -8.82
N CYS A 335 -17.35 -1.94 -8.61
CA CYS A 335 -16.92 -2.49 -7.32
C CYS A 335 -16.94 -1.46 -6.19
N LEU A 336 -16.52 -0.22 -6.45
CA LEU A 336 -16.57 0.88 -5.46
C LEU A 336 -18.00 1.22 -5.08
N GLU A 337 -18.92 1.28 -6.05
CA GLU A 337 -20.34 1.52 -5.82
C GLU A 337 -20.97 0.35 -5.01
N MET A 338 -20.64 -0.90 -5.33
CA MET A 338 -21.11 -2.08 -4.60
C MET A 338 -20.70 -2.04 -3.12
N LEU A 339 -19.45 -1.70 -2.81
CA LEU A 339 -18.96 -1.55 -1.44
C LEU A 339 -19.66 -0.40 -0.71
N SER A 340 -19.84 0.75 -1.38
CA SER A 340 -20.55 1.89 -0.83
C SER A 340 -22.01 1.56 -0.51
N ASP A 341 -22.70 0.86 -1.42
CA ASP A 341 -24.09 0.44 -1.25
C ASP A 341 -24.24 -0.57 -0.09
N ALA A 342 -23.25 -1.44 0.11
CA ALA A 342 -23.26 -2.38 1.23
C ALA A 342 -23.23 -1.65 2.57
N ILE A 343 -22.39 -0.61 2.70
CA ILE A 343 -22.34 0.24 3.92
C ILE A 343 -23.65 1.01 4.11
N ASP A 344 -24.20 1.64 3.06
CA ASP A 344 -25.44 2.42 3.16
C ASP A 344 -26.63 1.53 3.58
N LYS A 345 -26.78 0.36 2.95
CA LYS A 345 -27.83 -0.60 3.30
C LYS A 345 -27.67 -1.18 4.69
N LYS A 346 -26.44 -1.42 5.17
CA LYS A 346 -26.18 -1.86 6.54
C LYS A 346 -26.66 -0.84 7.57
N ARG A 347 -26.42 0.47 7.32
CA ARG A 347 -26.88 1.58 8.19
C ARG A 347 -28.39 1.73 8.23
N GLY A 348 -29.08 1.26 7.21
CA GLY A 348 -30.55 1.30 7.12
C GLY A 348 -31.25 0.11 7.80
N LYS A 349 -30.49 -0.87 8.30
CA LYS A 349 -31.00 -2.00 9.06
C LYS A 349 -30.96 -1.72 10.57
#